data_01e7df59743fee08b51904a8351adadb
#
_entry.id   01e7df59743fee08b51904a8351adadb
#
_cell.length_a   1.000
_cell.length_b   1.000
_cell.length_c   1.000
_cell.angle_alpha   90.00
_cell.angle_beta   90.00
_cell.angle_gamma   90.00
#
_symmetry.space_group_name_H-M   'P 1'
#
loop_
_entity.id
_entity.type
_entity.pdbx_description
1 polymer ?
#
loop_
_entity_poly.entity_id
_entity_poly.type
_entity_poly.pdbx_seq_one_letter_code
_entity_poly.pdbx_strand_id
1 'polypeptide(L)'
;MSIYLIRGKYSAEAFKGMLAKPEDRTAAIKAFYEAAGVKLLHAWFAPSSGEFIAITEGTLTQGIPLGIVGMATGTVTEGSSLELVTMEQFAEGMEAAGALAAKFRPPGK
;
A
#
# COMPACT_ATOMS: atom_id res chain seq x y z
N MET A 1 4.52 12.94 -6.74
CA MET A 1 4.01 11.56 -6.64
C MET A 1 3.99 11.12 -5.20
N SER A 2 3.02 10.33 -4.84
CA SER A 2 2.86 9.90 -3.45
C SER A 2 3.48 8.54 -3.22
N ILE A 3 3.89 8.31 -1.98
CA ILE A 3 4.40 7.03 -1.50
C ILE A 3 3.27 6.35 -0.74
N TYR A 4 3.06 5.07 -1.02
CA TYR A 4 2.02 4.28 -0.36
C TYR A 4 2.61 3.02 0.26
N LEU A 5 2.07 2.65 1.42
CA LEU A 5 2.23 1.32 1.97
C LEU A 5 0.98 0.53 1.59
N ILE A 6 1.18 -0.52 0.81
CA ILE A 6 0.10 -1.42 0.37
C ILE A 6 0.17 -2.68 1.21
N ARG A 7 -0.96 -3.10 1.75
CA ARG A 7 -1.09 -4.35 2.50
C ARG A 7 -2.14 -5.21 1.83
N GLY A 8 -1.87 -6.49 1.68
CA GLY A 8 -2.84 -7.39 1.10
C GLY A 8 -2.73 -8.78 1.72
N LYS A 9 -3.87 -9.33 2.15
CA LYS A 9 -3.92 -10.70 2.65
C LYS A 9 -4.03 -11.67 1.49
N TYR A 10 -3.11 -12.64 1.45
CA TYR A 10 -3.19 -13.72 0.49
C TYR A 10 -4.33 -14.69 0.87
N SER A 11 -4.99 -15.18 -0.16
CA SER A 11 -6.00 -16.23 -0.01
C SER A 11 -5.36 -17.60 0.24
N ALA A 12 -6.17 -18.57 0.67
CA ALA A 12 -5.70 -19.96 0.77
C ALA A 12 -5.24 -20.49 -0.58
N GLU A 13 -5.93 -20.13 -1.67
CA GLU A 13 -5.54 -20.51 -3.03
C GLU A 13 -4.16 -19.98 -3.41
N ALA A 14 -3.88 -18.71 -3.04
CA ALA A 14 -2.56 -18.12 -3.30
C ALA A 14 -1.46 -18.89 -2.56
N PHE A 15 -1.69 -19.20 -1.29
CA PHE A 15 -0.71 -20.00 -0.51
C PHE A 15 -0.51 -21.40 -1.09
N LYS A 16 -1.57 -22.05 -1.57
CA LYS A 16 -1.44 -23.36 -2.23
C LYS A 16 -0.58 -23.25 -3.48
N GLY A 17 -0.77 -22.22 -4.28
CA GLY A 17 0.06 -21.99 -5.46
C GLY A 17 1.52 -21.76 -5.11
N MET A 18 1.78 -20.97 -4.06
CA MET A 18 3.14 -20.73 -3.60
C MET A 18 3.81 -21.97 -3.04
N LEU A 19 3.07 -22.83 -2.36
CA LEU A 19 3.58 -24.12 -1.89
C LEU A 19 3.92 -25.07 -3.05
N ALA A 20 3.09 -25.05 -4.09
CA ALA A 20 3.32 -25.90 -5.27
C ALA A 20 4.53 -25.46 -6.07
N LYS A 21 4.82 -24.15 -6.07
CA LYS A 21 5.97 -23.59 -6.79
C LYS A 21 6.60 -22.48 -5.95
N PRO A 22 7.42 -22.83 -4.96
CA PRO A 22 8.11 -21.81 -4.15
C PRO A 22 9.07 -21.00 -5.01
N GLU A 23 8.96 -19.66 -4.93
CA GLU A 23 9.83 -18.76 -5.66
C GLU A 23 9.84 -17.37 -5.02
N ASP A 24 10.88 -16.62 -5.28
CA ASP A 24 10.92 -15.20 -4.96
C ASP A 24 10.05 -14.47 -6.00
N ARG A 25 8.96 -13.86 -5.56
CA ARG A 25 8.00 -13.21 -6.44
C ARG A 25 8.28 -11.73 -6.68
N THR A 26 9.38 -11.21 -6.17
CA THR A 26 9.69 -9.77 -6.28
C THR A 26 9.65 -9.28 -7.73
N ALA A 27 10.28 -10.00 -8.66
CA ALA A 27 10.30 -9.59 -10.06
C ALA A 27 8.91 -9.60 -10.70
N ALA A 28 8.08 -10.60 -10.36
CA ALA A 28 6.72 -10.70 -10.89
C ALA A 28 5.84 -9.56 -10.36
N ILE A 29 5.95 -9.25 -9.08
CA ILE A 29 5.21 -8.16 -8.45
C ILE A 29 5.64 -6.82 -9.05
N LYS A 30 6.95 -6.62 -9.20
CA LYS A 30 7.50 -5.40 -9.81
C LYS A 30 6.96 -5.18 -11.22
N ALA A 31 7.00 -6.21 -12.07
CA ALA A 31 6.51 -6.13 -13.44
C ALA A 31 5.02 -5.81 -13.48
N PHE A 32 4.23 -6.40 -12.57
CA PHE A 32 2.80 -6.17 -12.50
C PHE A 32 2.49 -4.71 -12.12
N TYR A 33 3.18 -4.19 -11.11
CA TYR A 33 2.98 -2.81 -10.67
C TYR A 33 3.44 -1.81 -11.73
N GLU A 34 4.57 -2.07 -12.37
CA GLU A 34 5.09 -1.20 -13.43
C GLU A 34 4.16 -1.15 -14.65
N ALA A 35 3.46 -2.24 -14.95
CA ALA A 35 2.48 -2.27 -16.01
C ALA A 35 1.33 -1.28 -15.78
N ALA A 36 1.05 -0.94 -14.54
CA ALA A 36 0.06 0.07 -14.17
C ALA A 36 0.67 1.47 -13.97
N GLY A 37 1.96 1.64 -14.24
CA GLY A 37 2.66 2.90 -14.05
C GLY A 37 3.06 3.18 -12.60
N VAL A 38 3.03 2.17 -11.74
CA VAL A 38 3.38 2.28 -10.32
C VAL A 38 4.78 1.72 -10.10
N LYS A 39 5.65 2.50 -9.47
CA LYS A 39 7.00 2.06 -9.14
C LYS A 39 7.00 1.29 -7.83
N LEU A 40 7.46 0.05 -7.86
CA LEU A 40 7.64 -0.75 -6.66
C LEU A 40 8.99 -0.41 -6.04
N LEU A 41 8.97 0.12 -4.81
CA LEU A 41 10.19 0.45 -4.08
C LEU A 41 10.65 -0.73 -3.23
N HIS A 42 9.73 -1.39 -2.55
CA HIS A 42 10.00 -2.55 -1.71
C HIS A 42 8.83 -3.51 -1.74
N ALA A 43 9.12 -4.80 -1.60
CA ALA A 43 8.11 -5.84 -1.45
C ALA A 43 8.57 -6.78 -0.34
N TRP A 44 7.72 -6.96 0.68
CA TRP A 44 8.00 -7.80 1.84
C TRP A 44 6.77 -8.63 2.20
N PHE A 45 6.98 -9.60 3.04
CA PHE A 45 5.90 -10.42 3.58
C PHE A 45 5.92 -10.33 5.11
N ALA A 46 4.73 -10.18 5.70
CA ALA A 46 4.56 -10.12 7.16
C ALA A 46 4.03 -11.49 7.64
N PRO A 47 4.89 -12.36 8.18
CA PRO A 47 4.47 -13.73 8.53
C PRO A 47 3.39 -13.81 9.60
N SER A 48 3.39 -12.87 10.55
CA SER A 48 2.43 -12.90 11.66
C SER A 48 0.99 -12.61 11.22
N SER A 49 0.81 -11.90 10.11
CA SER A 49 -0.52 -11.56 9.61
C SER A 49 -0.87 -12.22 8.28
N GLY A 50 0.11 -12.87 7.62
CA GLY A 50 -0.10 -13.50 6.33
C GLY A 50 -0.31 -12.51 5.20
N GLU A 51 0.27 -11.32 5.33
CA GLU A 51 0.09 -10.24 4.35
C GLU A 51 1.36 -9.98 3.56
N PHE A 52 1.20 -9.70 2.26
CA PHE A 52 2.29 -9.03 1.57
C PHE A 52 2.26 -7.53 1.89
N ILE A 53 3.42 -6.92 1.88
CA ILE A 53 3.60 -5.49 2.10
C ILE A 53 4.37 -4.94 0.91
N ALA A 54 3.86 -3.89 0.30
CA ALA A 54 4.57 -3.22 -0.79
C ALA A 54 4.69 -1.73 -0.46
N ILE A 55 5.85 -1.17 -0.74
CA ILE A 55 6.06 0.27 -0.69
C ILE A 55 6.14 0.73 -2.15
N THR A 56 5.26 1.65 -2.52
CA THR A 56 5.10 2.05 -3.92
C THR A 56 5.13 3.56 -4.09
N GLU A 57 5.48 4.00 -5.29
CA GLU A 57 5.41 5.40 -5.68
C GLU A 57 4.51 5.53 -6.90
N GLY A 58 3.51 6.37 -6.81
CA GLY A 58 2.55 6.57 -7.87
C GLY A 58 1.33 7.33 -7.37
N THR A 59 0.21 7.19 -8.07
CA THR A 59 -1.07 7.76 -7.65
C THR A 59 -2.01 6.66 -7.21
N LEU A 60 -2.94 7.02 -6.35
CA LEU A 60 -3.96 6.07 -5.90
C LEU A 60 -4.78 5.53 -7.08
N THR A 61 -5.08 6.39 -8.05
CA THR A 61 -5.83 6.00 -9.25
C THR A 61 -5.09 4.93 -10.05
N GLN A 62 -3.77 5.04 -10.20
CA GLN A 62 -2.97 4.03 -10.88
C GLN A 62 -3.00 2.67 -10.16
N GLY A 63 -3.20 2.69 -8.84
CA GLY A 63 -3.27 1.47 -8.03
C GLY A 63 -4.60 0.72 -8.13
N ILE A 64 -5.68 1.39 -8.56
CA ILE A 64 -7.01 0.76 -8.61
C ILE A 64 -7.02 -0.52 -9.44
N PRO A 65 -6.51 -0.56 -10.67
CA PRO A 65 -6.51 -1.80 -11.45
C PRO A 65 -5.74 -2.94 -10.79
N LEU A 66 -4.66 -2.62 -10.09
CA LEU A 66 -3.85 -3.63 -9.41
C LEU A 66 -4.66 -4.35 -8.33
N GLY A 67 -5.38 -3.58 -7.51
CA GLY A 67 -6.25 -4.14 -6.47
C GLY A 67 -7.38 -4.98 -7.05
N ILE A 68 -8.01 -4.50 -8.12
CA ILE A 68 -9.10 -5.22 -8.78
C ILE A 68 -8.62 -6.58 -9.31
N VAL A 69 -7.47 -6.63 -9.97
CA VAL A 69 -6.91 -7.88 -10.49
C VAL A 69 -6.56 -8.83 -9.34
N GLY A 70 -5.95 -8.32 -8.28
CA GLY A 70 -5.61 -9.14 -7.11
C GLY A 70 -6.83 -9.80 -6.49
N MET A 71 -7.93 -9.08 -6.37
CA MET A 71 -9.18 -9.61 -5.83
C MET A 71 -9.90 -10.52 -6.83
N ALA A 72 -9.98 -10.12 -8.09
CA ALA A 72 -10.69 -10.87 -9.12
C ALA A 72 -10.08 -12.24 -9.38
N THR A 73 -8.77 -12.38 -9.25
CA THR A 73 -8.07 -13.65 -9.44
C THR A 73 -8.14 -14.56 -8.19
N GLY A 74 -8.73 -14.07 -7.10
CA GLY A 74 -8.77 -14.80 -5.84
C GLY A 74 -7.43 -14.87 -5.12
N THR A 75 -6.46 -14.06 -5.53
CA THR A 75 -5.13 -14.06 -4.91
C THR A 75 -5.14 -13.31 -3.58
N VAL A 76 -5.87 -12.20 -3.51
CA VAL A 76 -5.94 -11.32 -2.35
C VAL A 76 -7.38 -11.25 -1.85
N THR A 77 -7.58 -11.40 -0.55
CA THR A 77 -8.92 -11.35 0.07
C THR A 77 -9.22 -10.00 0.69
N GLU A 78 -8.21 -9.32 1.20
CA GLU A 78 -8.35 -7.99 1.79
C GLU A 78 -7.14 -7.16 1.38
N GLY A 79 -7.37 -5.88 1.13
CA GLY A 79 -6.29 -4.97 0.80
C GLY A 79 -6.55 -3.60 1.38
N SER A 80 -5.48 -2.89 1.66
CA SER A 80 -5.54 -1.50 2.10
C SER A 80 -4.32 -0.73 1.61
N SER A 81 -4.47 0.58 1.53
CA SER A 81 -3.41 1.49 1.13
C SER A 81 -3.30 2.62 2.14
N LEU A 82 -2.09 2.91 2.56
CA LEU A 82 -1.80 4.05 3.43
C LEU A 82 -0.86 4.99 2.69
N GLU A 83 -1.28 6.22 2.51
CA GLU A 83 -0.35 7.22 1.98
C GLU A 83 0.66 7.58 3.06
N LEU A 84 1.92 7.62 2.68
CA LEU A 84 3.02 7.95 3.59
C LEU A 84 3.58 9.32 3.23
N VAL A 85 3.90 10.08 4.26
CA VAL A 85 4.60 11.35 4.09
C VAL A 85 5.91 11.29 4.87
N THR A 86 6.85 12.14 4.48
CA THR A 86 8.12 12.24 5.21
C THR A 86 7.93 12.96 6.54
N MET A 87 8.86 12.80 7.45
CA MET A 87 8.85 13.55 8.72
C MET A 87 9.00 15.06 8.45
N GLU A 88 9.68 15.43 7.38
CA GLU A 88 9.78 16.82 6.94
C GLU A 88 8.42 17.37 6.53
N GLN A 89 7.66 16.64 5.71
CA GLN A 89 6.30 17.02 5.33
C GLN A 89 5.37 17.10 6.54
N PHE A 90 5.54 16.18 7.48
CA PHE A 90 4.78 16.20 8.74
C PHE A 90 5.12 17.46 9.55
N ALA A 91 6.39 17.84 9.63
CA ALA A 91 6.81 19.05 10.31
C ALA A 91 6.20 20.31 9.68
N GLU A 92 6.16 20.36 8.34
CA GLU A 92 5.48 21.44 7.62
C GLU A 92 3.99 21.50 7.97
N GLY A 93 3.36 20.35 8.06
CA GLY A 93 1.96 20.24 8.48
C GLY A 93 1.73 20.73 9.90
N MET A 94 2.63 20.41 10.82
CA MET A 94 2.55 20.90 12.19
C MET A 94 2.69 22.42 12.26
N GLU A 95 3.58 22.99 11.47
CA GLU A 95 3.75 24.44 11.40
C GLU A 95 2.48 25.11 10.88
N ALA A 96 1.90 24.58 9.81
CA ALA A 96 0.63 25.07 9.28
C ALA A 96 -0.51 24.90 10.30
N ALA A 97 -0.51 23.80 11.05
CA ALA A 97 -1.52 23.54 12.09
C ALA A 97 -1.44 24.57 13.20
N GLY A 98 -0.24 25.05 13.56
CA GLY A 98 -0.08 26.12 14.54
C GLY A 98 -0.83 27.38 14.17
N ALA A 99 -0.83 27.73 12.88
CA ALA A 99 -1.57 28.89 12.40
C ALA A 99 -3.09 28.66 12.38
N LEU A 100 -3.53 27.41 12.24
CA LEU A 100 -4.95 27.05 12.21
C LEU A 100 -5.56 26.86 13.60
N ALA A 101 -4.73 26.56 14.60
CA ALA A 101 -5.21 26.19 15.94
C ALA A 101 -6.13 27.24 16.54
N ALA A 102 -5.83 28.51 16.34
CA ALA A 102 -6.62 29.61 16.88
C ALA A 102 -8.03 29.72 16.25
N LYS A 103 -8.23 29.09 15.08
CA LYS A 103 -9.48 29.14 14.35
C LYS A 103 -10.38 27.95 14.62
N PHE A 104 -9.88 26.95 15.36
CA PHE A 104 -10.63 25.75 15.66
C PHE A 104 -11.39 25.90 16.96
N ARG A 105 -12.67 25.58 16.93
CA ARG A 105 -13.51 25.53 18.12
C ARG A 105 -13.79 24.06 18.45
N PRO A 106 -13.28 23.55 19.59
CA PRO A 106 -13.56 22.17 19.99
C PRO A 106 -15.07 21.93 20.21
N PRO A 107 -15.55 20.70 19.97
CA PRO A 107 -16.96 20.39 20.24
C PRO A 107 -17.36 20.73 21.67
N GLY A 108 -18.53 21.35 21.83
CA GLY A 108 -19.06 21.72 23.15
C GLY A 108 -18.44 22.99 23.77
N LYS A 109 -17.64 23.71 23.00
CA LYS A 109 -16.99 24.94 23.48
C LYS A 109 -17.56 26.19 22.82
#